data_0b2a93b2a8f84ba3d07c457bd686e79b
#
_entry.id   0b2a93b2a8f84ba3d07c457bd686e79b
#
_cell.length_a   1.000
_cell.length_b   1.000
_cell.length_c   1.000
_cell.angle_alpha   90.00
_cell.angle_beta   90.00
_cell.angle_gamma   90.00
#
_symmetry.space_group_name_H-M   'P 1'
#
loop_
_entity.id
_entity.type
_entity.pdbx_description
1 polymer ?
#
loop_
_entity_poly.entity_id
_entity_poly.type
_entity_poly.pdbx_seq_one_letter_code
_entity_poly.pdbx_strand_id
1 'polypeptide(L)'
;MAYIAKTAFWPRVSDRVFGETLNITGKFVNASGNKETCSAGFLCTKKELMPCEGYENLGPNEAQVTIKNGNSWLMQSAAGAVTSEGDGIYACNTYEVNILEDPVTGNHYKVAANTLGLPAPKDYPVTYTRIVFDGGKIYRFGEGNVNGTVGAKTFFTIKDGLLIPADKPTAAGTPYFKLLGTGNFTEGAESAFGFYDLEACKVDVTVGG
;
A
#
# COMPACT_ATOMS: atom_id res chain seq x y z
N MET A 1 9.74 23.60 -8.21
CA MET A 1 10.54 22.37 -7.99
C MET A 1 9.53 21.23 -7.83
N ALA A 2 9.41 20.38 -8.84
CA ALA A 2 8.49 19.23 -8.76
C ALA A 2 9.01 18.28 -7.68
N TYR A 3 8.20 17.98 -6.68
CA TYR A 3 8.50 16.98 -5.67
C TYR A 3 8.36 15.61 -6.34
N ILE A 4 9.46 14.98 -6.66
CA ILE A 4 9.46 13.62 -7.15
C ILE A 4 9.49 12.71 -5.92
N ALA A 5 8.33 12.21 -5.55
CA ALA A 5 8.27 11.14 -4.57
C ALA A 5 8.90 9.90 -5.22
N LYS A 6 10.03 9.45 -4.68
CA LYS A 6 10.71 8.23 -5.14
C LYS A 6 9.97 6.95 -4.70
N THR A 7 8.69 7.08 -4.38
CA THR A 7 7.82 5.99 -3.96
C THR A 7 7.01 5.51 -5.16
N ALA A 8 6.87 4.20 -5.32
CA ALA A 8 6.06 3.59 -6.35
C ALA A 8 5.59 2.21 -5.91
N PHE A 9 4.48 1.77 -6.45
CA PHE A 9 3.99 0.42 -6.27
C PHE A 9 3.37 -0.10 -7.56
N TRP A 10 3.75 -1.32 -7.94
CA TRP A 10 3.19 -2.00 -9.09
C TRP A 10 3.19 -3.52 -8.87
N PRO A 11 2.02 -4.16 -8.80
CA PRO A 11 1.93 -5.61 -8.90
C PRO A 11 2.28 -6.03 -10.34
N ARG A 12 3.17 -7.00 -10.53
CA ARG A 12 3.53 -7.45 -11.88
C ARG A 12 2.39 -8.24 -12.52
N VAL A 13 2.23 -8.10 -13.82
CA VAL A 13 1.09 -8.65 -14.60
C VAL A 13 0.97 -10.17 -14.50
N SER A 14 2.09 -10.89 -14.30
CA SER A 14 2.11 -12.34 -14.09
C SER A 14 1.35 -12.80 -12.84
N ASP A 15 1.06 -11.86 -11.92
CA ASP A 15 0.52 -12.14 -10.61
C ASP A 15 -0.97 -11.79 -10.48
N ARG A 16 -1.64 -11.48 -11.58
CA ARG A 16 -3.10 -11.35 -11.61
C ARG A 16 -3.72 -12.73 -11.49
N VAL A 17 -4.03 -13.11 -10.27
CA VAL A 17 -4.89 -14.27 -10.02
C VAL A 17 -6.29 -13.93 -10.49
N PHE A 18 -6.75 -14.60 -11.54
CA PHE A 18 -8.12 -14.49 -12.00
C PHE A 18 -9.05 -14.95 -10.86
N GLY A 19 -9.90 -14.03 -10.38
CA GLY A 19 -11.02 -14.37 -9.50
C GLY A 19 -10.96 -13.85 -8.06
N GLU A 20 -9.82 -13.38 -7.55
CA GLU A 20 -9.77 -12.74 -6.24
C GLU A 20 -9.59 -11.23 -6.38
N THR A 21 -10.54 -10.46 -5.88
CA THR A 21 -10.40 -9.03 -5.68
C THR A 21 -9.43 -8.79 -4.53
N LEU A 22 -8.15 -8.75 -4.83
CA LEU A 22 -7.09 -8.40 -3.86
C LEU A 22 -7.10 -6.90 -3.53
N ASN A 23 -7.96 -6.14 -4.17
CA ASN A 23 -8.05 -4.70 -4.04
C ASN A 23 -9.22 -4.31 -3.12
N ILE A 24 -8.96 -3.37 -2.25
CA ILE A 24 -9.97 -2.71 -1.43
C ILE A 24 -9.85 -1.20 -1.62
N THR A 25 -10.94 -0.49 -1.39
CA THR A 25 -10.93 0.98 -1.36
C THR A 25 -10.68 1.45 0.07
N GLY A 26 -9.89 2.50 0.26
CA GLY A 26 -9.61 3.01 1.59
C GLY A 26 -9.14 4.45 1.62
N LYS A 27 -9.25 5.05 2.81
CA LYS A 27 -8.66 6.35 3.15
C LYS A 27 -7.61 6.15 4.22
N PHE A 28 -6.45 6.78 4.06
CA PHE A 28 -5.37 6.65 5.04
C PHE A 28 -5.61 7.55 6.24
N VAL A 29 -5.36 6.99 7.42
CA VAL A 29 -5.37 7.71 8.68
C VAL A 29 -4.11 7.39 9.48
N ASN A 30 -3.63 8.36 10.25
CA ASN A 30 -2.52 8.14 11.18
C ASN A 30 -2.97 7.35 12.43
N ALA A 31 -2.04 7.11 13.34
CA ALA A 31 -2.31 6.37 14.59
C ALA A 31 -3.41 7.05 15.45
N SER A 32 -3.51 8.38 15.41
CA SER A 32 -4.55 9.15 16.11
C SER A 32 -5.90 9.17 15.39
N GLY A 33 -6.00 8.55 14.20
CA GLY A 33 -7.23 8.52 13.40
C GLY A 33 -7.42 9.75 12.49
N ASN A 34 -6.46 10.67 12.46
CA ASN A 34 -6.53 11.82 11.56
C ASN A 34 -6.21 11.40 10.13
N LYS A 35 -6.97 11.93 9.18
CA LYS A 35 -6.78 11.70 7.75
C LYS A 35 -5.46 12.34 7.29
N GLU A 36 -4.66 11.60 6.55
CA GLU A 36 -3.37 12.04 6.02
C GLU A 36 -3.16 11.56 4.58
N THR A 37 -2.12 12.09 3.94
CA THR A 37 -1.63 11.59 2.65
C THR A 37 -0.94 10.25 2.83
N CYS A 38 -1.04 9.37 1.84
CA CYS A 38 -0.36 8.08 1.84
C CYS A 38 0.51 7.94 0.59
N SER A 39 1.77 7.64 0.76
CA SER A 39 2.68 7.42 -0.37
C SER A 39 2.34 6.13 -1.12
N ALA A 40 2.53 6.12 -2.45
CA ALA A 40 2.41 4.91 -3.23
C ALA A 40 3.35 3.82 -2.67
N GLY A 41 2.84 2.59 -2.55
CA GLY A 41 3.60 1.46 -2.01
C GLY A 41 3.79 1.46 -0.49
N PHE A 42 3.23 2.44 0.23
CA PHE A 42 3.25 2.41 1.68
C PHE A 42 2.42 1.23 2.19
N LEU A 43 2.96 0.46 3.11
CA LEU A 43 2.34 -0.78 3.59
C LEU A 43 1.42 -0.50 4.77
N CYS A 44 0.18 -0.92 4.64
CA CYS A 44 -0.92 -0.59 5.53
C CYS A 44 -1.65 -1.84 6.01
N THR A 45 -2.35 -1.69 7.12
CA THR A 45 -3.34 -2.65 7.63
C THR A 45 -4.72 -1.99 7.69
N LYS A 46 -5.77 -2.80 7.72
CA LYS A 46 -7.12 -2.32 7.96
C LYS A 46 -7.26 -1.84 9.40
N LYS A 47 -7.87 -0.69 9.60
CA LYS A 47 -8.22 -0.18 10.93
C LYS A 47 -9.69 -0.48 11.24
N GLU A 48 -10.59 0.04 10.42
CA GLU A 48 -12.02 -0.14 10.57
C GLU A 48 -12.75 0.05 9.24
N LEU A 49 -13.95 -0.47 9.11
CA LEU A 49 -14.81 -0.19 7.96
C LEU A 49 -15.21 1.28 7.95
N MET A 50 -15.14 1.91 6.79
CA MET A 50 -15.64 3.27 6.64
C MET A 50 -17.17 3.28 6.82
N PRO A 51 -17.72 4.29 7.53
CA PRO A 51 -19.15 4.53 7.52
C PRO A 51 -19.61 4.84 6.10
N CYS A 52 -20.81 4.40 5.76
CA CYS A 52 -21.43 4.78 4.48
C CYS A 52 -21.82 6.26 4.55
N GLU A 53 -21.15 7.11 3.77
CA GLU A 53 -21.51 8.53 3.68
C GLU A 53 -22.91 8.64 3.05
N GLY A 54 -23.79 9.39 3.67
CA GLY A 54 -25.16 9.62 3.21
C GLY A 54 -26.26 9.22 4.19
N TYR A 55 -25.96 8.49 5.24
CA TYR A 55 -26.89 8.13 6.29
C TYR A 55 -26.69 8.92 7.59
N GLU A 56 -25.77 9.88 7.59
CA GLU A 56 -25.44 10.69 8.77
C GLU A 56 -26.54 11.70 9.15
N ASN A 57 -27.50 11.94 8.26
CA ASN A 57 -28.58 12.92 8.43
C ASN A 57 -29.96 12.27 8.59
N LEU A 58 -30.05 11.08 9.13
CA LEU A 58 -31.34 10.57 9.60
C LEU A 58 -31.84 11.46 10.74
N GLY A 59 -33.11 11.84 10.69
CA GLY A 59 -33.72 12.76 11.66
C GLY A 59 -33.57 12.30 13.09
N PRO A 60 -33.80 13.20 14.08
CA PRO A 60 -33.48 12.95 15.48
C PRO A 60 -34.22 11.78 16.13
N ASN A 61 -35.20 11.19 15.47
CA ASN A 61 -36.01 10.07 15.96
C ASN A 61 -35.74 8.74 15.24
N GLU A 62 -34.78 8.69 14.32
CA GLU A 62 -34.43 7.46 13.59
C GLU A 62 -33.17 6.86 14.21
N ALA A 63 -33.22 5.56 14.55
CA ALA A 63 -32.06 4.86 15.01
C ALA A 63 -30.96 4.93 13.94
N GLN A 64 -29.83 5.55 14.26
CA GLN A 64 -28.69 5.63 13.37
C GLN A 64 -28.14 4.23 13.12
N VAL A 65 -28.54 3.62 12.03
CA VAL A 65 -27.92 2.39 11.55
C VAL A 65 -26.69 2.81 10.77
N THR A 66 -25.52 2.66 11.36
CA THR A 66 -24.26 2.83 10.65
C THR A 66 -24.11 1.69 9.66
N ILE A 67 -24.47 1.93 8.41
CA ILE A 67 -24.21 0.95 7.33
C ILE A 67 -22.74 1.10 6.95
N LYS A 68 -21.96 0.05 7.23
CA LYS A 68 -20.56 0.00 6.85
C LYS A 68 -20.44 -0.58 5.45
N ASN A 69 -19.70 0.10 4.58
CA ASN A 69 -19.39 -0.42 3.25
C ASN A 69 -18.33 -1.52 3.37
N GLY A 70 -18.69 -2.76 3.03
CA GLY A 70 -17.83 -3.94 3.20
C GLY A 70 -16.48 -3.90 2.49
N ASN A 71 -16.31 -3.03 1.49
CA ASN A 71 -15.06 -2.89 0.71
C ASN A 71 -14.33 -1.58 0.93
N SER A 72 -14.83 -0.68 1.77
CA SER A 72 -14.20 0.60 2.05
C SER A 72 -13.72 0.66 3.49
N TRP A 73 -12.44 0.98 3.67
CA TRP A 73 -11.75 0.86 4.94
C TRP A 73 -11.02 2.15 5.31
N LEU A 74 -10.93 2.45 6.59
CA LEU A 74 -9.86 3.29 7.09
C LEU A 74 -8.60 2.44 7.17
N MET A 75 -7.54 2.91 6.51
CA MET A 75 -6.24 2.24 6.44
C MET A 75 -5.25 2.96 7.33
N GLN A 76 -4.41 2.22 8.01
CA GLN A 76 -3.34 2.77 8.84
C GLN A 76 -2.00 2.11 8.50
N SER A 77 -0.90 2.74 8.89
CA SER A 77 0.43 2.13 8.77
C SER A 77 0.46 0.74 9.39
N ALA A 78 1.14 -0.19 8.75
CA ALA A 78 1.55 -1.44 9.36
C ALA A 78 2.56 -1.10 10.47
N ALA A 79 2.05 -0.91 11.69
CA ALA A 79 2.83 -0.36 12.81
C ALA A 79 3.84 -1.36 13.38
N GLY A 80 5.00 -0.85 13.77
CA GLY A 80 6.08 -1.65 14.33
C GLY A 80 6.66 -2.66 13.35
N ALA A 81 7.42 -3.63 13.86
CA ALA A 81 7.91 -4.75 13.09
C ALA A 81 6.78 -5.76 12.83
N VAL A 82 6.50 -6.04 11.56
CA VAL A 82 5.45 -6.98 11.18
C VAL A 82 6.00 -8.41 11.28
N THR A 83 5.41 -9.20 12.18
CA THR A 83 5.78 -10.60 12.43
C THR A 83 4.73 -11.61 11.94
N SER A 84 3.55 -11.13 11.54
CA SER A 84 2.50 -11.94 10.93
C SER A 84 1.69 -11.10 9.96
N GLU A 85 0.97 -11.76 9.04
CA GLU A 85 0.09 -11.08 8.08
C GLU A 85 -1.18 -10.51 8.75
N GLY A 86 -1.63 -11.10 9.88
CA GLY A 86 -2.88 -10.73 10.54
C GLY A 86 -4.06 -10.75 9.57
N ASP A 87 -4.84 -9.65 9.55
CA ASP A 87 -5.98 -9.46 8.64
C ASP A 87 -5.56 -9.03 7.22
N GLY A 88 -4.27 -9.12 6.93
CA GLY A 88 -3.68 -8.78 5.65
C GLY A 88 -2.87 -7.48 5.67
N ILE A 89 -1.85 -7.48 4.84
CA ILE A 89 -1.00 -6.32 4.56
C ILE A 89 -1.36 -5.81 3.16
N TYR A 90 -1.52 -4.51 3.03
CA TYR A 90 -1.95 -3.86 1.81
C TYR A 90 -0.96 -2.77 1.42
N ALA A 91 -0.65 -2.66 0.15
CA ALA A 91 0.12 -1.53 -0.37
C ALA A 91 -0.83 -0.46 -0.94
N CYS A 92 -0.56 0.80 -0.62
CA CYS A 92 -1.25 1.93 -1.22
C CYS A 92 -0.97 1.95 -2.73
N ASN A 93 -2.01 1.77 -3.54
CA ASN A 93 -1.91 1.71 -4.99
C ASN A 93 -2.56 2.96 -5.61
N THR A 94 -1.75 3.96 -5.89
CA THR A 94 -2.21 5.22 -6.50
C THR A 94 -2.19 5.20 -8.02
N TYR A 95 -1.70 4.11 -8.63
CA TYR A 95 -1.61 3.98 -10.09
C TYR A 95 -2.95 4.08 -10.80
N GLU A 96 -4.03 3.67 -10.14
CA GLU A 96 -5.39 3.69 -10.71
C GLU A 96 -6.12 5.03 -10.53
N VAL A 97 -5.49 6.03 -9.90
CA VAL A 97 -6.09 7.37 -9.75
C VAL A 97 -5.89 8.15 -11.04
N ASN A 98 -6.86 8.04 -11.95
CA ASN A 98 -6.79 8.71 -13.25
C ASN A 98 -7.27 10.17 -13.23
N ILE A 99 -8.04 10.56 -12.23
CA ILE A 99 -8.61 11.90 -12.08
C ILE A 99 -8.54 12.29 -10.61
N LEU A 100 -7.92 13.40 -10.33
CA LEU A 100 -7.93 14.05 -9.02
C LEU A 100 -8.86 15.26 -9.09
N GLU A 101 -9.81 15.34 -8.16
CA GLU A 101 -10.58 16.55 -7.93
C GLU A 101 -9.89 17.37 -6.84
N ASP A 102 -9.64 18.63 -7.12
CA ASP A 102 -9.20 19.57 -6.11
C ASP A 102 -10.38 19.90 -5.18
N PRO A 103 -10.33 19.52 -3.90
CA PRO A 103 -11.44 19.73 -2.97
C PRO A 103 -11.73 21.21 -2.68
N VAL A 104 -10.81 22.11 -3.04
CA VAL A 104 -10.98 23.55 -2.82
C VAL A 104 -11.61 24.24 -4.03
N THR A 105 -11.21 23.86 -5.22
CA THR A 105 -11.64 24.50 -6.47
C THR A 105 -12.65 23.71 -7.26
N GLY A 106 -12.85 22.42 -6.94
CA GLY A 106 -13.69 21.50 -7.71
C GLY A 106 -13.12 21.17 -9.10
N ASN A 107 -11.88 21.59 -9.39
CA ASN A 107 -11.28 21.30 -10.68
C ASN A 107 -10.81 19.86 -10.77
N HIS A 108 -11.10 19.22 -11.91
CA HIS A 108 -10.62 17.89 -12.21
C HIS A 108 -9.27 17.97 -12.93
N TYR A 109 -8.26 17.36 -12.35
CA TYR A 109 -6.95 17.20 -12.97
C TYR A 109 -6.82 15.77 -13.49
N LYS A 110 -6.60 15.64 -14.80
CA LYS A 110 -6.21 14.35 -15.37
C LYS A 110 -4.78 14.07 -14.96
N VAL A 111 -4.61 13.08 -14.12
CA VAL A 111 -3.30 12.60 -13.74
C VAL A 111 -2.76 11.79 -14.91
N ALA A 112 -1.61 12.16 -15.45
CA ALA A 112 -0.98 11.42 -16.55
C ALA A 112 -0.68 9.98 -16.12
N ALA A 113 -0.65 9.05 -17.07
CA ALA A 113 -0.47 7.61 -16.82
C ALA A 113 0.82 7.22 -16.07
N ASN A 114 1.71 8.16 -15.82
CA ASN A 114 3.02 7.97 -15.19
C ASN A 114 3.07 8.48 -13.74
N THR A 115 1.96 8.48 -13.03
CA THR A 115 1.89 9.00 -11.66
C THR A 115 2.27 7.98 -10.58
N LEU A 116 3.19 7.10 -10.91
CA LEU A 116 3.68 6.04 -10.02
C LEU A 116 4.18 6.56 -8.66
N GLY A 117 4.56 7.82 -8.57
CA GLY A 117 5.10 8.43 -7.35
C GLY A 117 4.16 9.41 -6.65
N LEU A 118 2.94 9.65 -7.13
CA LEU A 118 2.04 10.57 -6.45
C LEU A 118 1.47 9.93 -5.18
N PRO A 119 1.49 10.63 -4.05
CA PRO A 119 0.82 10.18 -2.85
C PRO A 119 -0.71 10.21 -3.03
N ALA A 120 -1.41 9.31 -2.35
CA ALA A 120 -2.84 9.42 -2.18
C ALA A 120 -3.16 10.72 -1.45
N PRO A 121 -4.05 11.58 -1.99
CA PRO A 121 -4.42 12.82 -1.32
C PRO A 121 -5.07 12.58 0.03
N LYS A 122 -4.92 13.55 0.93
CA LYS A 122 -5.62 13.54 2.21
C LYS A 122 -7.12 13.41 1.98
N ASP A 123 -7.74 12.49 2.74
CA ASP A 123 -9.21 12.25 2.72
C ASP A 123 -9.78 11.74 1.38
N TYR A 124 -8.91 11.35 0.46
CA TYR A 124 -9.34 10.80 -0.82
C TYR A 124 -9.29 9.26 -0.80
N PRO A 125 -10.36 8.57 -1.20
CA PRO A 125 -10.35 7.12 -1.28
C PRO A 125 -9.49 6.66 -2.47
N VAL A 126 -8.55 5.76 -2.19
CA VAL A 126 -7.70 5.13 -3.21
C VAL A 126 -7.73 3.62 -3.06
N THR A 127 -7.21 2.95 -4.08
CA THR A 127 -7.07 1.50 -4.07
C THR A 127 -5.91 1.08 -3.16
N TYR A 128 -6.14 0.04 -2.38
CA TYR A 128 -5.13 -0.69 -1.61
C TYR A 128 -5.09 -2.12 -2.09
N THR A 129 -3.93 -2.56 -2.57
CA THR A 129 -3.73 -3.91 -3.08
C THR A 129 -3.18 -4.81 -1.97
N ARG A 130 -3.84 -5.92 -1.72
CA ARG A 130 -3.37 -6.92 -0.75
C ARG A 130 -2.08 -7.55 -1.24
N ILE A 131 -1.09 -7.60 -0.36
CA ILE A 131 0.13 -8.37 -0.58
C ILE A 131 -0.12 -9.82 -0.16
N VAL A 132 0.21 -10.76 -1.03
CA VAL A 132 0.07 -12.19 -0.78
C VAL A 132 1.46 -12.80 -0.59
N PHE A 133 1.72 -13.34 0.60
CA PHE A 133 3.03 -13.85 1.01
C PHE A 133 3.13 -15.39 0.87
N ASP A 134 2.64 -15.93 -0.23
CA ASP A 134 2.66 -17.39 -0.52
C ASP A 134 3.85 -17.82 -1.40
N GLY A 135 4.72 -16.88 -1.76
CA GLY A 135 5.77 -17.08 -2.77
C GLY A 135 5.23 -16.94 -4.20
N GLY A 136 6.11 -16.64 -5.13
CA GLY A 136 5.78 -16.49 -6.56
C GLY A 136 5.06 -15.19 -6.93
N LYS A 137 4.62 -14.38 -5.98
CA LYS A 137 4.02 -13.05 -6.24
C LYS A 137 5.09 -11.98 -6.19
N ILE A 138 5.20 -11.23 -7.27
CA ILE A 138 6.23 -10.20 -7.43
C ILE A 138 5.58 -8.81 -7.43
N TYR A 139 6.11 -7.94 -6.58
CA TYR A 139 5.69 -6.56 -6.46
C TYR A 139 6.87 -5.63 -6.70
N ARG A 140 6.63 -4.54 -7.40
CA ARG A 140 7.63 -3.49 -7.63
C ARG A 140 7.40 -2.34 -6.69
N PHE A 141 8.44 -1.97 -5.96
CA PHE A 141 8.44 -0.83 -5.04
C PHE A 141 9.50 0.17 -5.46
N GLY A 142 9.21 1.46 -5.31
CA GLY A 142 10.20 2.52 -5.50
C GLY A 142 11.23 2.56 -4.39
N GLU A 143 12.39 3.13 -4.65
CA GLU A 143 13.47 3.27 -3.66
C GLU A 143 13.03 4.05 -2.41
N GLY A 144 12.10 5.00 -2.54
CA GLY A 144 11.54 5.76 -1.41
C GLY A 144 10.64 4.95 -0.47
N ASN A 145 10.25 3.72 -0.86
CA ASN A 145 9.53 2.79 0.02
C ASN A 145 10.47 2.00 0.94
N VAL A 146 11.78 2.14 0.76
CA VAL A 146 12.80 1.44 1.53
C VAL A 146 13.43 2.40 2.55
N ASN A 147 13.40 2.02 3.81
CA ASN A 147 14.05 2.76 4.88
C ASN A 147 15.33 2.01 5.30
N GLY A 148 16.47 2.57 4.94
CA GLY A 148 17.79 2.02 5.20
C GLY A 148 18.59 1.72 3.93
N THR A 149 19.85 1.31 4.11
CA THR A 149 20.76 1.00 3.01
C THR A 149 20.63 -0.48 2.63
N VAL A 150 20.28 -0.73 1.37
CA VAL A 150 20.12 -2.11 0.87
C VAL A 150 21.47 -2.85 0.88
N GLY A 151 22.53 -2.24 0.32
CA GLY A 151 23.88 -2.85 0.31
C GLY A 151 23.86 -4.28 -0.23
N ALA A 152 24.39 -5.21 0.54
CA ALA A 152 24.41 -6.65 0.22
C ALA A 152 23.14 -7.40 0.70
N LYS A 153 22.16 -6.71 1.29
CA LYS A 153 20.94 -7.35 1.78
C LYS A 153 20.04 -7.74 0.62
N THR A 154 19.53 -8.95 0.66
CA THR A 154 18.65 -9.53 -0.36
C THR A 154 17.24 -9.79 0.17
N PHE A 155 16.98 -9.47 1.42
CA PHE A 155 15.67 -9.60 2.04
C PHE A 155 15.22 -8.29 2.67
N PHE A 156 13.91 -8.14 2.78
CA PHE A 156 13.29 -6.98 3.42
C PHE A 156 12.20 -7.45 4.37
N THR A 157 12.21 -6.88 5.55
CA THR A 157 11.11 -6.98 6.51
C THR A 157 10.24 -5.72 6.45
N ILE A 158 9.12 -5.72 7.14
CA ILE A 158 8.18 -4.60 7.16
C ILE A 158 8.22 -3.97 8.54
N LYS A 159 8.39 -2.65 8.58
CA LYS A 159 8.31 -1.87 9.80
C LYS A 159 7.74 -0.48 9.52
N ASP A 160 6.72 -0.11 10.29
CA ASP A 160 6.09 1.22 10.22
C ASP A 160 5.67 1.62 8.80
N GLY A 161 5.15 0.65 8.03
CA GLY A 161 4.68 0.84 6.66
C GLY A 161 5.77 0.87 5.59
N LEU A 162 7.03 0.72 5.95
CA LEU A 162 8.18 0.75 5.06
C LEU A 162 8.90 -0.61 5.00
N LEU A 163 9.65 -0.79 3.92
CA LEU A 163 10.52 -1.94 3.70
C LEU A 163 11.88 -1.68 4.36
N ILE A 164 12.34 -2.61 5.19
CA ILE A 164 13.63 -2.52 5.90
C ILE A 164 14.56 -3.60 5.37
N PRO A 165 15.70 -3.24 4.76
CA PRO A 165 16.71 -4.22 4.36
C PRO A 165 17.21 -5.03 5.57
N ALA A 166 17.14 -6.35 5.48
CA ALA A 166 17.40 -7.24 6.60
C ALA A 166 18.03 -8.57 6.15
N ASP A 167 18.42 -9.38 7.10
CA ASP A 167 18.65 -10.80 6.88
C ASP A 167 17.31 -11.54 6.80
N LYS A 168 17.29 -12.73 6.20
CA LYS A 168 16.07 -13.53 6.12
C LYS A 168 15.53 -13.81 7.52
N PRO A 169 14.27 -13.47 7.82
CA PRO A 169 13.69 -13.79 9.12
C PRO A 169 13.60 -15.32 9.31
N THR A 170 13.67 -15.74 10.57
CA THR A 170 13.66 -17.17 10.95
C THR A 170 12.39 -17.59 11.68
N ALA A 171 11.65 -16.63 12.24
CA ALA A 171 10.43 -16.93 12.98
C ALA A 171 9.32 -17.37 12.02
N ALA A 172 8.77 -18.55 12.26
CA ALA A 172 7.71 -19.15 11.43
C ALA A 172 6.52 -18.20 11.23
N GLY A 173 5.98 -18.15 10.03
CA GLY A 173 4.85 -17.31 9.66
C GLY A 173 5.19 -15.83 9.43
N THR A 174 6.44 -15.40 9.66
CA THR A 174 6.84 -14.02 9.44
C THR A 174 6.84 -13.68 7.94
N PRO A 175 6.09 -12.64 7.51
CA PRO A 175 6.11 -12.18 6.13
C PRO A 175 7.40 -11.39 5.85
N TYR A 176 7.95 -11.58 4.67
CA TYR A 176 9.13 -10.87 4.20
C TYR A 176 9.12 -10.77 2.68
N PHE A 177 10.00 -9.93 2.16
CA PHE A 177 10.23 -9.85 0.72
C PHE A 177 11.65 -10.30 0.38
N LYS A 178 11.79 -10.97 -0.76
CA LYS A 178 13.07 -11.37 -1.34
C LYS A 178 13.35 -10.54 -2.58
N LEU A 179 14.53 -9.96 -2.64
CA LEU A 179 14.98 -9.20 -3.81
C LEU A 179 15.20 -10.11 -5.01
N LEU A 180 14.52 -9.82 -6.11
CA LEU A 180 14.72 -10.51 -7.39
C LEU A 180 15.50 -9.66 -8.39
N GLY A 181 15.33 -8.34 -8.34
CA GLY A 181 15.99 -7.44 -9.27
C GLY A 181 15.84 -5.97 -8.88
N THR A 182 16.64 -5.16 -9.51
CA THR A 182 16.63 -3.70 -9.38
C THR A 182 16.62 -3.06 -10.75
N GLY A 183 16.13 -1.84 -10.83
CA GLY A 183 16.16 -1.05 -12.04
C GLY A 183 15.82 0.41 -11.74
N ASN A 184 15.61 1.17 -12.79
CA ASN A 184 15.26 2.57 -12.68
C ASN A 184 13.98 2.85 -13.45
N PHE A 185 13.09 3.64 -12.87
CA PHE A 185 12.01 4.29 -13.61
C PHE A 185 12.58 5.50 -14.33
N THR A 186 12.34 5.58 -15.63
CA THR A 186 12.65 6.77 -16.43
C THR A 186 11.35 7.46 -16.78
N GLU A 187 11.17 8.66 -16.26
CA GLU A 187 10.06 9.52 -16.64
C GLU A 187 10.63 10.75 -17.35
N GLY A 188 10.62 10.71 -18.68
CA GLY A 188 11.31 11.72 -19.49
C GLY A 188 12.83 11.68 -19.32
N ALA A 189 13.52 12.75 -19.69
CA ALA A 189 14.98 12.80 -19.64
C ALA A 189 15.57 13.12 -18.25
N GLU A 190 14.75 13.44 -17.25
CA GLU A 190 15.24 14.11 -16.04
C GLU A 190 14.93 13.44 -14.69
N SER A 191 14.14 12.37 -14.64
CA SER A 191 13.78 11.79 -13.34
C SER A 191 13.79 10.27 -13.35
N ALA A 192 15.00 9.70 -13.23
CA ALA A 192 15.14 8.29 -12.90
C ALA A 192 15.20 8.14 -11.37
N PHE A 193 14.32 7.31 -10.82
CA PHE A 193 14.47 6.82 -9.45
C PHE A 193 14.50 5.30 -9.45
N GLY A 194 15.20 4.73 -8.46
CA GLY A 194 15.38 3.29 -8.37
C GLY A 194 14.11 2.56 -7.98
N PHE A 195 14.01 1.32 -8.42
CA PHE A 195 12.98 0.39 -7.94
C PHE A 195 13.57 -0.98 -7.59
N TYR A 196 12.82 -1.71 -6.80
CA TYR A 196 13.10 -3.08 -6.41
C TYR A 196 11.96 -3.99 -6.83
N ASP A 197 12.26 -5.08 -7.54
CA ASP A 197 11.34 -6.18 -7.78
C ASP A 197 11.49 -7.19 -6.65
N LEU A 198 10.43 -7.36 -5.89
CA LEU A 198 10.41 -8.11 -4.64
C LEU A 198 9.39 -9.24 -4.71
N GLU A 199 9.81 -10.45 -4.42
CA GLU A 199 8.93 -11.60 -4.21
C GLU A 199 8.43 -11.60 -2.77
N ALA A 200 7.11 -11.64 -2.59
CA ALA A 200 6.49 -11.71 -1.27
C ALA A 200 6.46 -13.17 -0.78
N CYS A 201 7.12 -13.40 0.33
CA CYS A 201 7.33 -14.71 0.93
C CYS A 201 6.95 -14.71 2.40
N LYS A 202 6.74 -15.90 2.94
CA LYS A 202 6.54 -16.14 4.36
C LYS A 202 7.50 -17.24 4.82
N VAL A 203 7.98 -17.13 6.05
CA VAL A 203 8.79 -18.20 6.65
C VAL A 203 7.90 -19.42 6.88
N ASP A 204 8.31 -20.58 6.37
CA ASP A 204 7.56 -21.80 6.51
C ASP A 204 7.30 -22.13 7.98
N VAL A 205 6.08 -22.54 8.27
CA VAL A 205 5.74 -23.13 9.56
C VAL A 205 6.26 -24.57 9.51
N THR A 206 7.37 -24.84 10.18
CA THR A 206 7.82 -26.22 10.34
C THR A 206 6.76 -26.93 11.18
N VAL A 207 5.91 -27.72 10.53
CA VAL A 207 5.02 -28.63 11.27
C VAL A 207 5.94 -29.66 11.87
N GLY A 208 6.18 -29.56 13.18
CA GLY A 208 6.89 -30.59 13.92
C GLY A 208 6.14 -31.89 13.74
N GLY A 209 6.81 -32.88 13.12
CA GLY A 209 6.32 -34.24 13.05
C GLY A 209 6.42 -34.94 14.40
#